data_07c1577c27efb819e9e78f0eecfe4f83
#
_entry.id   07c1577c27efb819e9e78f0eecfe4f83
#
_cell.length_a   1.000
_cell.length_b   1.000
_cell.length_c   1.000
_cell.angle_alpha   90.00
_cell.angle_beta   90.00
_cell.angle_gamma   90.00
#
_symmetry.space_group_name_H-M   'P 1'
#
loop_
_entity.id
_entity.type
_entity.pdbx_description
1 polymer ?
#
loop_
_entity_poly.entity_id
_entity_poly.type
_entity_poly.pdbx_seq_one_letter_code
_entity_poly.pdbx_strand_id
1 'polypeptide(L)'
;MADETVVRARDDGDAIWMLGGRYEVKAAGDETDGAMTVMEMWMPAGMGPPPHTHPGAETVYVLEGRIKYHIDGETTEGGPGSFFHIPAGTLENFEPTEETRVLVTYTPGGIDKFFAEAGEPAQSPGLPPPPDGPPDLERIVSIGQRYGMEIQPPS
;
A
#
# COMPACT_ATOMS: atom_id res chain seq x y z
N MET A 1 -13.68 -18.06 -3.92
CA MET A 1 -12.66 -18.45 -4.92
C MET A 1 -11.75 -19.51 -4.34
N ALA A 2 -11.20 -20.35 -5.16
CA ALA A 2 -10.31 -21.40 -4.69
C ALA A 2 -8.96 -20.81 -4.29
N ASP A 3 -8.37 -21.41 -3.29
CA ASP A 3 -6.98 -21.13 -2.91
C ASP A 3 -6.07 -21.79 -3.95
N GLU A 4 -5.18 -21.02 -4.56
CA GLU A 4 -4.35 -21.50 -5.66
C GLU A 4 -2.88 -21.13 -5.46
N THR A 5 -2.00 -21.87 -6.12
CA THR A 5 -0.58 -21.51 -6.13
C THR A 5 -0.38 -20.28 -7.01
N VAL A 6 0.25 -19.25 -6.47
CA VAL A 6 0.57 -18.03 -7.20
C VAL A 6 2.07 -17.88 -7.30
N VAL A 7 2.58 -17.71 -8.52
CA VAL A 7 4.01 -17.46 -8.78
C VAL A 7 4.11 -16.25 -9.70
N ARG A 8 4.75 -15.18 -9.23
CA ARG A 8 4.93 -13.95 -10.00
C ARG A 8 6.34 -13.42 -9.83
N ALA A 9 7.00 -13.20 -10.94
CA ALA A 9 8.25 -12.45 -10.96
C ALA A 9 7.93 -10.95 -10.78
N ARG A 10 8.96 -10.13 -10.59
CA ARG A 10 8.79 -8.67 -10.53
C ARG A 10 8.14 -8.18 -11.84
N ASP A 11 7.18 -7.29 -11.71
CA ASP A 11 6.42 -6.69 -12.81
C ASP A 11 5.44 -7.63 -13.52
N ASP A 12 5.23 -8.84 -13.02
CA ASP A 12 4.25 -9.78 -13.57
C ASP A 12 2.83 -9.56 -13.04
N GLY A 13 2.68 -8.90 -11.89
CA GLY A 13 1.37 -8.63 -11.30
C GLY A 13 0.73 -7.38 -11.88
N ASP A 14 -0.58 -7.25 -11.66
CA ASP A 14 -1.30 -6.02 -11.99
C ASP A 14 -0.71 -4.86 -11.17
N ALA A 15 -0.34 -3.78 -11.86
CA ALA A 15 0.24 -2.62 -11.21
C ALA A 15 -0.69 -1.43 -11.28
N ILE A 16 -0.70 -0.65 -10.21
CA ILE A 16 -1.58 0.50 -10.00
C ILE A 16 -0.73 1.70 -9.63
N TRP A 17 -1.03 2.86 -10.22
CA TRP A 17 -0.47 4.14 -9.81
C TRP A 17 -1.44 4.85 -8.89
N MET A 18 -0.95 5.30 -7.74
CA MET A 18 -1.74 6.08 -6.78
C MET A 18 -0.79 6.90 -5.90
N LEU A 19 -1.13 8.17 -5.67
CA LEU A 19 -0.37 9.06 -4.77
C LEU A 19 1.13 9.07 -5.03
N GLY A 20 1.54 9.02 -6.29
CA GLY A 20 2.95 9.07 -6.68
C GLY A 20 3.69 7.73 -6.60
N GLY A 21 3.05 6.68 -6.12
CA GLY A 21 3.65 5.36 -6.00
C GLY A 21 3.14 4.37 -7.03
N ARG A 22 3.86 3.24 -7.15
CA ARG A 22 3.47 2.11 -7.97
C ARG A 22 3.27 0.90 -7.07
N TYR A 23 2.12 0.28 -7.18
CA TYR A 23 1.69 -0.82 -6.31
C TYR A 23 1.40 -2.04 -7.18
N GLU A 24 2.24 -3.06 -7.07
CA GLU A 24 2.09 -4.31 -7.83
C GLU A 24 1.45 -5.37 -6.96
N VAL A 25 0.36 -5.97 -7.44
CA VAL A 25 -0.32 -7.05 -6.73
C VAL A 25 0.44 -8.34 -6.96
N LYS A 26 1.02 -8.91 -5.90
CA LYS A 26 1.71 -10.22 -5.94
C LYS A 26 0.72 -11.35 -5.69
N ALA A 27 -0.22 -11.16 -4.79
CA ALA A 27 -1.32 -12.10 -4.56
C ALA A 27 -2.56 -11.30 -4.20
N ALA A 28 -3.62 -11.50 -4.98
CA ALA A 28 -4.91 -10.86 -4.71
C ALA A 28 -5.69 -11.68 -3.66
N GLY A 29 -6.61 -11.02 -2.96
CA GLY A 29 -7.45 -11.70 -1.99
C GLY A 29 -8.23 -12.86 -2.59
N ASP A 30 -8.72 -12.71 -3.82
CA ASP A 30 -9.48 -13.77 -4.50
C ASP A 30 -8.60 -14.97 -4.89
N GLU A 31 -7.29 -14.79 -4.98
CA GLU A 31 -6.36 -15.87 -5.31
C GLU A 31 -5.95 -16.71 -4.10
N THR A 32 -6.16 -16.17 -2.90
CA THR A 32 -5.76 -16.82 -1.64
C THR A 32 -6.96 -17.21 -0.80
N ASP A 33 -8.15 -17.31 -1.41
CA ASP A 33 -9.41 -17.57 -0.71
C ASP A 33 -9.62 -16.60 0.47
N GLY A 34 -9.26 -15.34 0.27
CA GLY A 34 -9.43 -14.31 1.28
C GLY A 34 -8.38 -14.28 2.39
N ALA A 35 -7.38 -15.15 2.34
CA ALA A 35 -6.41 -15.24 3.42
C ALA A 35 -5.48 -14.02 3.48
N MET A 36 -5.05 -13.51 2.34
CA MET A 36 -4.12 -12.39 2.30
C MET A 36 -4.17 -11.66 0.96
N THR A 37 -3.66 -10.43 0.97
CA THR A 37 -3.27 -9.68 -0.22
C THR A 37 -1.80 -9.33 -0.03
N VAL A 38 -0.97 -9.55 -1.04
CA VAL A 38 0.45 -9.22 -0.99
C VAL A 38 0.76 -8.26 -2.13
N MET A 39 1.45 -7.17 -1.80
CA MET A 39 1.78 -6.12 -2.77
C MET A 39 3.23 -5.68 -2.61
N GLU A 40 3.91 -5.44 -3.75
CA GLU A 40 5.17 -4.73 -3.72
C GLU A 40 4.90 -3.26 -4.03
N MET A 41 5.31 -2.38 -3.13
CA MET A 41 5.10 -0.94 -3.27
C MET A 41 6.42 -0.26 -3.57
N TRP A 42 6.44 0.56 -4.61
CA TRP A 42 7.58 1.35 -5.04
C TRP A 42 7.19 2.82 -4.93
N MET A 43 7.91 3.58 -4.11
CA MET A 43 7.52 4.92 -3.71
C MET A 43 8.69 5.89 -3.81
N PRO A 44 8.47 7.10 -4.34
CA PRO A 44 9.50 8.14 -4.31
C PRO A 44 9.64 8.71 -2.88
N ALA A 45 10.76 9.38 -2.64
CA ALA A 45 10.97 10.07 -1.38
C ALA A 45 9.92 11.15 -1.15
N GLY A 46 9.51 11.30 0.09
CA GLY A 46 8.61 12.39 0.51
C GLY A 46 7.13 12.15 0.25
N MET A 47 6.76 11.06 -0.43
CA MET A 47 5.34 10.76 -0.59
C MET A 47 4.82 10.02 0.65
N GLY A 48 3.53 10.11 0.89
CA GLY A 48 2.91 9.37 1.97
C GLY A 48 1.41 9.64 2.03
N PRO A 49 0.63 8.67 2.49
CA PRO A 49 -0.79 8.85 2.64
C PRO A 49 -1.11 9.67 3.89
N PRO A 50 -2.32 10.21 3.99
CA PRO A 50 -2.81 10.70 5.27
C PRO A 50 -2.85 9.56 6.31
N PRO A 51 -2.85 9.89 7.61
CA PRO A 51 -3.04 8.87 8.64
C PRO A 51 -4.31 8.07 8.38
N HIS A 52 -4.22 6.76 8.56
CA HIS A 52 -5.33 5.86 8.26
C HIS A 52 -5.26 4.59 9.09
N THR A 53 -6.37 3.86 9.12
CA THR A 53 -6.46 2.55 9.74
C THR A 53 -6.87 1.52 8.69
N HIS A 54 -6.53 0.27 8.94
CA HIS A 54 -6.99 -0.87 8.14
C HIS A 54 -7.86 -1.78 9.01
N PRO A 55 -8.89 -2.42 8.44
CA PRO A 55 -9.69 -3.38 9.20
C PRO A 55 -8.94 -4.65 9.55
N GLY A 56 -7.87 -4.98 8.81
CA GLY A 56 -7.01 -6.12 9.07
C GLY A 56 -5.61 -5.70 9.51
N ALA A 57 -4.78 -6.70 9.75
CA ALA A 57 -3.39 -6.49 10.09
C ALA A 57 -2.54 -6.36 8.82
N GLU A 58 -1.39 -5.68 8.92
CA GLU A 58 -0.43 -5.64 7.84
C GLU A 58 0.98 -5.90 8.33
N THR A 59 1.81 -6.47 7.47
CA THR A 59 3.24 -6.54 7.68
C THR A 59 3.94 -5.83 6.54
N VAL A 60 5.06 -5.20 6.85
CA VAL A 60 5.87 -4.48 5.88
C VAL A 60 7.30 -4.96 6.00
N TYR A 61 7.89 -5.37 4.88
CA TYR A 61 9.30 -5.72 4.82
C TYR A 61 10.00 -4.81 3.83
N VAL A 62 11.01 -4.09 4.29
CA VAL A 62 11.73 -3.12 3.45
C VAL A 62 12.72 -3.86 2.57
N LEU A 63 12.57 -3.74 1.24
CA LEU A 63 13.44 -4.36 0.26
C LEU A 63 14.61 -3.44 -0.12
N GLU A 64 14.29 -2.16 -0.36
CA GLU A 64 15.25 -1.14 -0.78
C GLU A 64 14.83 0.20 -0.20
N GLY A 65 15.80 1.08 0.03
CA GLY A 65 15.50 2.44 0.48
C GLY A 65 15.36 2.56 1.97
N ARG A 66 14.58 3.56 2.40
CA ARG A 66 14.42 3.87 3.82
C ARG A 66 13.08 4.56 4.05
N ILE A 67 12.36 4.14 5.09
CA ILE A 67 11.00 4.60 5.35
C ILE A 67 10.79 4.91 6.83
N LYS A 68 10.09 6.02 7.09
CA LYS A 68 9.57 6.36 8.41
C LYS A 68 8.13 5.90 8.52
N TYR A 69 7.81 5.26 9.63
CA TYR A 69 6.43 4.95 10.01
C TYR A 69 6.05 5.73 11.25
N HIS A 70 4.87 6.33 11.22
CA HIS A 70 4.23 6.93 12.39
C HIS A 70 3.10 5.99 12.78
N ILE A 71 3.26 5.32 13.90
CA ILE A 71 2.33 4.27 14.37
C ILE A 71 1.92 4.61 15.80
N ASP A 72 0.62 4.89 16.00
CA ASP A 72 0.08 5.27 17.31
C ASP A 72 0.85 6.40 17.98
N GLY A 73 1.27 7.40 17.21
CA GLY A 73 1.99 8.56 17.72
C GLY A 73 3.49 8.37 17.90
N GLU A 74 4.01 7.18 17.66
CA GLU A 74 5.44 6.90 17.72
C GLU A 74 6.02 6.84 16.31
N THR A 75 7.25 7.35 16.16
CA THR A 75 7.96 7.34 14.89
C THR A 75 9.07 6.31 14.91
N THR A 76 9.08 5.44 13.92
CA THR A 76 10.13 4.42 13.73
C THR A 76 10.61 4.49 12.29
N GLU A 77 11.91 4.32 12.09
CA GLU A 77 12.52 4.36 10.78
C GLU A 77 13.24 3.05 10.49
N GLY A 78 13.15 2.55 9.25
CA GLY A 78 13.82 1.31 8.87
C GLY A 78 14.36 1.33 7.46
N GLY A 79 15.52 0.70 7.28
CA GLY A 79 16.16 0.45 5.99
C GLY A 79 15.97 -1.00 5.56
N PRO A 80 16.71 -1.45 4.51
CA PRO A 80 16.54 -2.80 3.97
C PRO A 80 16.68 -3.88 5.04
N GLY A 81 15.75 -4.84 5.03
CA GLY A 81 15.68 -5.90 6.01
C GLY A 81 14.83 -5.57 7.24
N SER A 82 14.35 -4.34 7.38
CA SER A 82 13.46 -3.98 8.50
C SER A 82 12.07 -4.56 8.31
N PHE A 83 11.46 -4.97 9.40
CA PHE A 83 10.13 -5.57 9.43
C PHE A 83 9.22 -4.80 10.39
N PHE A 84 8.02 -4.50 9.92
CA PHE A 84 6.99 -3.87 10.74
C PHE A 84 5.75 -4.76 10.75
N HIS A 85 5.17 -4.98 11.92
CA HIS A 85 3.85 -5.58 12.05
C HIS A 85 2.91 -4.53 12.64
N ILE A 86 1.83 -4.24 11.92
CA ILE A 86 0.86 -3.22 12.32
C ILE A 86 -0.48 -3.92 12.54
N PRO A 87 -0.92 -4.01 13.81
CA PRO A 87 -2.20 -4.67 14.11
C PRO A 87 -3.40 -3.98 13.49
N ALA A 88 -4.47 -4.72 13.31
CA ALA A 88 -5.73 -4.19 12.81
C ALA A 88 -6.18 -2.98 13.63
N GLY A 89 -6.72 -1.97 12.95
CA GLY A 89 -7.27 -0.78 13.60
C GLY A 89 -6.25 0.22 14.13
N THR A 90 -4.97 0.00 13.88
CA THR A 90 -3.92 0.91 14.33
C THR A 90 -3.82 2.12 13.41
N LEU A 91 -3.79 3.32 13.98
CA LEU A 91 -3.62 4.54 13.19
C LEU A 91 -2.16 4.66 12.77
N GLU A 92 -1.94 4.79 11.47
CA GLU A 92 -0.61 4.84 10.88
C GLU A 92 -0.53 5.78 9.68
N ASN A 93 0.66 6.27 9.43
CA ASN A 93 1.06 6.82 8.13
C ASN A 93 2.55 6.62 7.97
N PHE A 94 3.03 6.76 6.75
CA PHE A 94 4.45 6.56 6.46
C PHE A 94 4.97 7.60 5.49
N GLU A 95 6.29 7.75 5.48
CA GLU A 95 7.00 8.65 4.57
C GLU A 95 8.35 8.04 4.21
N PRO A 96 8.54 7.65 2.94
CA PRO A 96 9.87 7.26 2.49
C PRO A 96 10.83 8.45 2.56
N THR A 97 12.01 8.24 3.12
CA THR A 97 13.04 9.28 3.18
C THR A 97 13.96 9.26 1.97
N GLU A 98 13.87 8.20 1.18
CA GLU A 98 14.50 8.05 -0.12
C GLU A 98 13.62 7.14 -0.98
N GLU A 99 13.93 6.95 -2.24
CA GLU A 99 13.17 6.03 -3.08
C GLU A 99 13.20 4.63 -2.46
N THR A 100 12.02 4.05 -2.24
CA THR A 100 11.86 2.87 -1.39
C THR A 100 10.98 1.82 -2.05
N ARG A 101 11.33 0.55 -1.84
CA ARG A 101 10.49 -0.60 -2.18
C ARG A 101 10.23 -1.41 -0.93
N VAL A 102 8.96 -1.75 -0.73
CA VAL A 102 8.53 -2.58 0.40
C VAL A 102 7.64 -3.71 -0.08
N LEU A 103 7.67 -4.83 0.62
CA LEU A 103 6.71 -5.91 0.42
C LEU A 103 5.70 -5.84 1.57
N VAL A 104 4.43 -5.70 1.24
CA VAL A 104 3.36 -5.54 2.23
C VAL A 104 2.40 -6.71 2.12
N THR A 105 2.05 -7.30 3.25
CA THR A 105 1.04 -8.35 3.33
C THR A 105 -0.09 -7.88 4.23
N TYR A 106 -1.31 -7.96 3.71
CA TYR A 106 -2.54 -7.64 4.45
C TYR A 106 -3.30 -8.92 4.76
N THR A 107 -3.76 -9.06 5.99
CA THR A 107 -4.56 -10.22 6.43
C THR A 107 -5.78 -9.75 7.22
N PRO A 108 -7.01 -10.12 6.83
CA PRO A 108 -7.35 -10.90 5.63
C PRO A 108 -7.11 -10.15 4.34
N GLY A 109 -7.26 -10.85 3.21
CA GLY A 109 -7.11 -10.28 1.88
C GLY A 109 -8.33 -9.51 1.42
N GLY A 110 -8.16 -8.75 0.33
CA GLY A 110 -9.23 -7.99 -0.32
C GLY A 110 -8.92 -6.52 -0.55
N ILE A 111 -7.92 -5.97 0.12
CA ILE A 111 -7.56 -4.55 -0.04
C ILE A 111 -7.01 -4.23 -1.44
N ASP A 112 -6.59 -5.23 -2.19
CA ASP A 112 -6.19 -5.04 -3.58
C ASP A 112 -7.30 -4.38 -4.39
N LYS A 113 -8.56 -4.65 -4.05
CA LYS A 113 -9.72 -4.03 -4.71
C LYS A 113 -9.83 -2.54 -4.40
N PHE A 114 -9.45 -2.13 -3.19
CA PHE A 114 -9.38 -0.71 -2.84
C PHE A 114 -8.36 0.00 -3.75
N PHE A 115 -7.15 -0.56 -3.88
CA PHE A 115 -6.12 0.05 -4.72
C PHE A 115 -6.55 0.12 -6.18
N ALA A 116 -7.18 -0.93 -6.70
CA ALA A 116 -7.67 -0.95 -8.08
C ALA A 116 -8.72 0.13 -8.34
N GLU A 117 -9.57 0.40 -7.36
CA GLU A 117 -10.64 1.38 -7.50
C GLU A 117 -10.16 2.81 -7.21
N ALA A 118 -9.33 3.00 -6.19
CA ALA A 118 -8.84 4.32 -5.79
C ALA A 118 -7.72 4.86 -6.69
N GLY A 119 -6.90 3.97 -7.24
CA GLY A 119 -5.83 4.33 -8.17
C GLY A 119 -6.23 4.17 -9.62
N GLU A 120 -5.22 4.13 -10.47
CA GLU A 120 -5.40 3.88 -11.90
C GLU A 120 -4.41 2.80 -12.36
N PRO A 121 -4.73 2.02 -13.42
CA PRO A 121 -3.77 1.06 -13.95
C PRO A 121 -2.48 1.76 -14.36
N ALA A 122 -1.33 1.20 -13.96
CA ALA A 122 -0.04 1.73 -14.36
C ALA A 122 0.12 1.62 -15.88
N GLN A 123 0.56 2.69 -16.52
CA GLN A 123 0.65 2.76 -17.97
C GLN A 123 2.06 2.48 -18.47
N SER A 124 3.00 2.26 -17.57
CA SER A 124 4.39 1.91 -17.88
C SER A 124 4.99 1.16 -16.68
N PRO A 125 6.17 0.53 -16.86
CA PRO A 125 6.84 -0.18 -15.76
C PRO A 125 7.40 0.71 -14.65
N GLY A 126 7.42 2.03 -14.85
CA GLY A 126 8.01 2.98 -13.90
C GLY A 126 7.02 3.57 -12.91
N LEU A 127 7.52 4.51 -12.12
CA LEU A 127 6.69 5.35 -11.28
C LEU A 127 5.81 6.26 -12.13
N PRO A 128 4.67 6.72 -11.59
CA PRO A 128 3.82 7.64 -12.35
C PRO A 128 4.54 8.96 -12.63
N PRO A 129 4.19 9.64 -13.73
CA PRO A 129 4.71 10.98 -13.97
C PRO A 129 4.21 11.95 -12.90
N PRO A 130 4.85 13.13 -12.75
CA PRO A 130 4.35 14.13 -11.83
C PRO A 130 2.87 14.45 -12.11
N PRO A 131 2.02 14.57 -11.08
CA PRO A 131 0.61 14.84 -11.29
C PRO A 131 0.37 16.28 -11.75
N ASP A 132 -0.74 16.48 -12.46
CA ASP A 132 -1.15 17.80 -12.95
C ASP A 132 -1.71 18.71 -11.84
N GLY A 133 -2.01 18.14 -10.68
CA GLY A 133 -2.58 18.88 -9.57
C GLY A 133 -2.62 18.02 -8.31
N PRO A 134 -3.24 18.54 -7.23
CA PRO A 134 -3.34 17.78 -5.98
C PRO A 134 -4.22 16.54 -6.16
N PRO A 135 -3.98 15.47 -5.37
CA PRO A 135 -4.81 14.27 -5.46
C PRO A 135 -6.22 14.53 -4.95
N ASP A 136 -7.19 13.79 -5.48
CA ASP A 136 -8.57 13.82 -4.99
C ASP A 136 -8.69 12.97 -3.73
N LEU A 137 -8.30 13.56 -2.59
CA LEU A 137 -8.31 12.85 -1.32
C LEU A 137 -9.72 12.52 -0.83
N GLU A 138 -10.72 13.36 -1.14
CA GLU A 138 -12.11 13.05 -0.77
C GLU A 138 -12.59 11.76 -1.42
N ARG A 139 -12.25 11.57 -2.69
CA ARG A 139 -12.58 10.34 -3.41
C ARG A 139 -11.89 9.13 -2.78
N ILE A 140 -10.61 9.24 -2.46
CA ILE A 140 -9.84 8.16 -1.84
C ILE A 140 -10.41 7.80 -0.47
N VAL A 141 -10.74 8.81 0.35
CA VAL A 141 -11.36 8.62 1.66
C VAL A 141 -12.69 7.86 1.53
N SER A 142 -13.53 8.31 0.59
CA SER A 142 -14.85 7.70 0.36
C SER A 142 -14.74 6.24 -0.07
N ILE A 143 -13.81 5.93 -0.98
CA ILE A 143 -13.57 4.56 -1.41
C ILE A 143 -13.03 3.73 -0.25
N GLY A 144 -12.07 4.26 0.51
CA GLY A 144 -11.50 3.58 1.66
C GLY A 144 -12.55 3.16 2.68
N GLN A 145 -13.52 4.02 2.95
CA GLN A 145 -14.61 3.72 3.88
C GLN A 145 -15.40 2.47 3.45
N ARG A 146 -15.60 2.27 2.16
CA ARG A 146 -16.31 1.09 1.65
C ARG A 146 -15.53 -0.21 1.87
N TYR A 147 -14.21 -0.11 2.06
CA TYR A 147 -13.34 -1.25 2.34
C TYR A 147 -12.94 -1.33 3.81
N GLY A 148 -13.61 -0.58 4.68
CA GLY A 148 -13.37 -0.64 6.11
C GLY A 148 -12.18 0.18 6.61
N MET A 149 -11.57 0.98 5.75
CA MET A 149 -10.48 1.89 6.12
C MET A 149 -11.05 3.20 6.63
N GLU A 150 -10.41 3.75 7.65
CA GLU A 150 -10.66 5.13 8.07
C GLU A 150 -9.43 5.94 7.68
N ILE A 151 -9.61 6.88 6.76
CA ILE A 151 -8.53 7.75 6.27
C ILE A 151 -8.86 9.15 6.75
N GLN A 152 -7.92 9.77 7.49
CA GLN A 152 -8.13 11.13 7.98
C GLN A 152 -8.12 12.10 6.80
N PRO A 153 -9.13 12.96 6.68
CA PRO A 153 -9.11 13.96 5.63
C PRO A 153 -8.04 15.01 5.91
N PRO A 154 -7.54 15.70 4.88
CA PRO A 154 -6.60 16.80 5.09
C PRO A 154 -7.25 17.91 5.93
N SER A 155 -6.47 18.50 6.82
CA SER A 155 -6.90 19.61 7.67
C SER A 155 -6.78 20.93 6.92
#